data_8778924746e73b7666ba5c53c7b0d295
#
_entry.id   8778924746e73b7666ba5c53c7b0d295
#
_cell.length_a   1.000
_cell.length_b   1.000
_cell.length_c   1.000
_cell.angle_alpha   90.00
_cell.angle_beta   90.00
_cell.angle_gamma   90.00
#
_symmetry.space_group_name_H-M   'P 1'
#
loop_
_entity.id
_entity.type
_entity.pdbx_description
1 polymer ?
#
loop_
_entity_poly.entity_id
_entity_poly.type
_entity_poly.pdbx_seq_one_letter_code
_entity_poly.pdbx_strand_id
1 'polypeptide(L)'
;MSDPVWYRSLYWRIAFGFITLLAVVLVVQILVFLWLTDRIVGPSSKSPQQLAASIAADVAADVSSDPTLQLDPYLRNKFGHIYQPFLVVLNDGRFGSNRGDRLPPGFLRSMMPRGRRGRFGDPGRGGDPGRPDFGRPDPRVSNGGEHPGSSEPSMGGGQPGSLPSTPGERPFGDRPPGDGRGGGRADRPPEGEGRGGPRRAETAPITVDGAEIGTVLVPAEAPPTFVAVWEVGPTLAWVALGLLGVGAAVTALAIFRPTHNRLRALEEAATALGQGRTDVRAVEGGGDEVSSLARTFNRMAEDLEVRAAALGASDRARRQLLADVSHELMTPLTAIRGYTETLGMPNLALDEQTKGRYLSIIGEETQKLEELIGDLLDLARLEGGGGTLAFKQVAVADLFGRVVDRHGPTIRDRRISVSRRIVPEDLEISGDPQRLEQALQNLAANAIRHTPDGGTVALSAHVDADGVHLTVADSGTGIPAEHLPRLFDRFYKVDPSRHVGPSATGSGLGLSIVRAIVERHGGRITAANAAGGGALFEILLPAHARDRAA
;
A
#
# COMPACT_ATOMS: atom_id res chain seq x y z
N MET A 1 -0.92 13.72 3.81
CA MET A 1 -0.42 12.34 3.70
C MET A 1 0.90 12.31 4.45
N SER A 2 0.92 11.82 5.69
CA SER A 2 2.16 11.65 6.45
C SER A 2 2.90 10.45 5.83
N ASP A 3 4.11 10.68 5.34
CA ASP A 3 4.98 9.61 4.88
C ASP A 3 5.07 8.52 5.95
N PRO A 4 4.91 7.24 5.57
CA PRO A 4 5.08 6.16 6.53
C PRO A 4 6.47 6.28 7.11
N VAL A 5 6.54 6.39 8.43
CA VAL A 5 7.81 6.53 9.15
C VAL A 5 8.70 5.38 8.68
N TRP A 6 9.80 5.69 8.02
CA TRP A 6 10.67 4.78 7.26
C TRP A 6 11.01 3.47 8.00
N TYR A 7 11.16 3.52 9.35
CA TYR A 7 11.47 2.35 10.18
C TYR A 7 10.29 1.37 10.38
N ARG A 8 9.07 1.73 9.94
CA ARG A 8 7.88 0.85 10.00
C ARG A 8 7.70 0.02 8.75
N SER A 9 8.43 0.31 7.67
CA SER A 9 8.36 -0.49 6.46
C SER A 9 8.82 -1.94 6.73
N LEU A 10 8.25 -2.89 6.01
CA LEU A 10 8.59 -4.30 6.11
C LEU A 10 10.10 -4.53 5.87
N TYR A 11 10.67 -3.77 4.94
CA TYR A 11 12.10 -3.80 4.63
C TYR A 11 12.97 -3.51 5.85
N TRP A 12 12.70 -2.43 6.59
CA TRP A 12 13.48 -2.05 7.77
C TRP A 12 13.26 -3.02 8.94
N ARG A 13 12.08 -3.60 9.09
CA ARG A 13 11.82 -4.63 10.10
C ARG A 13 12.66 -5.88 9.85
N ILE A 14 12.78 -6.30 8.59
CA ILE A 14 13.64 -7.42 8.18
C ILE A 14 15.11 -7.06 8.44
N ALA A 15 15.55 -5.87 8.01
CA ALA A 15 16.93 -5.43 8.17
C ALA A 15 17.33 -5.34 9.65
N PHE A 16 16.54 -4.70 10.50
CA PHE A 16 16.81 -4.61 11.94
C PHE A 16 16.73 -5.97 12.63
N GLY A 17 15.77 -6.82 12.27
CA GLY A 17 15.69 -8.19 12.79
C GLY A 17 16.96 -8.98 12.47
N PHE A 18 17.47 -8.87 11.25
CA PHE A 18 18.68 -9.56 10.83
C PHE A 18 19.94 -9.01 11.51
N ILE A 19 20.07 -7.69 11.62
CA ILE A 19 21.19 -7.03 12.31
C ILE A 19 21.21 -7.40 13.79
N THR A 20 20.05 -7.39 14.46
CA THR A 20 19.92 -7.77 15.87
C THR A 20 20.29 -9.23 16.07
N LEU A 21 19.82 -10.13 15.20
CA LEU A 21 20.17 -11.54 15.23
C LEU A 21 21.69 -11.73 15.09
N LEU A 22 22.31 -11.06 14.11
CA LEU A 22 23.76 -11.15 13.89
C LEU A 22 24.55 -10.67 15.12
N ALA A 23 24.13 -9.56 15.74
CA ALA A 23 24.74 -9.02 16.95
C ALA A 23 24.63 -9.98 18.12
N VAL A 24 23.45 -10.59 18.34
CA VAL A 24 23.24 -11.59 19.41
C VAL A 24 24.11 -12.83 19.18
N VAL A 25 24.18 -13.34 17.96
CA VAL A 25 25.01 -14.49 17.61
C VAL A 25 26.49 -14.17 17.87
N LEU A 26 26.95 -12.99 17.48
CA LEU A 26 28.34 -12.56 17.70
C LEU A 26 28.67 -12.47 19.20
N VAL A 27 27.78 -11.88 20.00
CA VAL A 27 27.96 -11.78 21.46
C VAL A 27 28.01 -13.16 22.11
N VAL A 28 27.08 -14.05 21.75
CA VAL A 28 27.08 -15.43 22.27
C VAL A 28 28.35 -16.15 21.87
N GLN A 29 28.81 -15.99 20.63
CA GLN A 29 30.06 -16.60 20.15
C GLN A 29 31.29 -16.09 20.93
N ILE A 30 31.36 -14.79 21.21
CA ILE A 30 32.43 -14.21 22.04
C ILE A 30 32.38 -14.80 23.46
N LEU A 31 31.21 -14.87 24.09
CA LEU A 31 31.07 -15.40 25.44
C LEU A 31 31.44 -16.88 25.50
N VAL A 32 31.00 -17.70 24.53
CA VAL A 32 31.37 -19.11 24.44
C VAL A 32 32.86 -19.26 24.22
N PHE A 33 33.46 -18.44 23.38
CA PHE A 33 34.92 -18.45 23.15
C PHE A 33 35.69 -18.13 24.43
N LEU A 34 35.30 -17.07 25.15
CA LEU A 34 35.95 -16.69 26.42
C LEU A 34 35.77 -17.78 27.48
N TRP A 35 34.56 -18.35 27.61
CA TRP A 35 34.28 -19.42 28.56
C TRP A 35 35.11 -20.70 28.24
N LEU A 36 35.22 -21.06 26.95
CA LEU A 36 35.94 -22.22 26.50
C LEU A 36 37.46 -22.04 26.69
N THR A 37 37.94 -20.81 26.41
CA THR A 37 39.35 -20.44 26.57
C THR A 37 39.75 -20.49 28.06
N ASP A 38 38.90 -19.97 28.95
CA ASP A 38 39.14 -20.03 30.39
C ASP A 38 39.18 -21.49 30.90
N ARG A 39 38.34 -22.35 30.36
CA ARG A 39 38.22 -23.75 30.76
C ARG A 39 39.34 -24.65 30.21
N ILE A 40 39.83 -24.35 28.99
CA ILE A 40 40.87 -25.14 28.31
C ILE A 40 42.28 -24.63 28.68
N VAL A 41 42.43 -23.31 28.80
CA VAL A 41 43.70 -22.64 29.13
C VAL A 41 43.80 -22.31 30.62
N GLY A 42 42.86 -22.79 31.44
CA GLY A 42 42.84 -22.58 32.88
C GLY A 42 44.22 -22.88 33.50
N PRO A 43 44.63 -22.20 34.58
CA PRO A 43 45.99 -22.22 35.08
C PRO A 43 46.44 -23.66 35.30
N SER A 44 47.36 -24.15 34.44
CA SER A 44 48.11 -25.37 34.75
C SER A 44 48.77 -25.13 36.10
N SER A 45 48.28 -25.79 37.13
CA SER A 45 48.71 -25.62 38.49
C SER A 45 50.21 -26.00 38.73
N LYS A 46 50.89 -26.39 37.68
CA LYS A 46 52.33 -26.74 37.74
C LYS A 46 53.14 -25.78 36.85
N SER A 47 54.20 -25.23 37.41
CA SER A 47 55.16 -24.46 36.60
C SER A 47 55.75 -25.36 35.50
N PRO A 48 56.18 -24.83 34.33
CA PRO A 48 56.81 -25.63 33.26
C PRO A 48 57.91 -26.54 33.77
N GLN A 49 58.64 -26.10 34.77
CA GLN A 49 59.72 -26.89 35.42
C GLN A 49 59.18 -28.06 36.24
N GLN A 50 58.12 -27.82 37.02
CA GLN A 50 57.41 -28.90 37.75
C GLN A 50 56.75 -29.91 36.83
N LEU A 51 56.20 -29.44 35.71
CA LEU A 51 55.62 -30.26 34.69
C LEU A 51 56.70 -31.15 34.03
N ALA A 52 57.84 -30.55 33.65
CA ALA A 52 58.95 -31.27 33.08
C ALA A 52 59.46 -32.35 34.03
N ALA A 53 59.63 -32.03 35.34
CA ALA A 53 60.06 -32.98 36.34
C ALA A 53 59.06 -34.11 36.57
N SER A 54 57.75 -33.84 36.59
CA SER A 54 56.73 -34.88 36.75
C SER A 54 56.68 -35.84 35.54
N ILE A 55 56.80 -35.29 34.32
CA ILE A 55 56.84 -36.10 33.10
C ILE A 55 58.11 -36.95 33.06
N ALA A 56 59.26 -36.35 33.44
CA ALA A 56 60.54 -37.05 33.48
C ALA A 56 60.49 -38.26 34.45
N ALA A 57 59.90 -38.10 35.63
CA ALA A 57 59.75 -39.20 36.60
C ALA A 57 58.83 -40.30 36.07
N ASP A 58 57.67 -39.94 35.45
CA ASP A 58 56.75 -40.92 34.87
C ASP A 58 57.39 -41.68 33.69
N VAL A 59 58.06 -40.97 32.79
CA VAL A 59 58.75 -41.57 31.64
C VAL A 59 59.93 -42.48 32.10
N ALA A 60 60.65 -42.04 33.16
CA ALA A 60 61.74 -42.88 33.72
C ALA A 60 61.22 -44.23 34.23
N ALA A 61 60.08 -44.20 34.97
CA ALA A 61 59.51 -45.44 35.52
C ALA A 61 59.03 -46.39 34.39
N ASP A 62 58.38 -45.83 33.34
CA ASP A 62 57.86 -46.67 32.27
C ASP A 62 58.96 -47.20 31.30
N VAL A 63 59.98 -46.37 31.00
CA VAL A 63 61.12 -46.82 30.18
C VAL A 63 62.01 -47.82 30.91
N SER A 64 62.10 -47.75 32.26
CA SER A 64 62.79 -48.78 33.04
C SER A 64 62.09 -50.16 33.00
N SER A 65 60.76 -50.17 32.92
CA SER A 65 59.97 -51.40 32.83
C SER A 65 59.89 -51.95 31.41
N ASP A 66 59.94 -51.12 30.37
CA ASP A 66 59.95 -51.51 28.97
C ASP A 66 60.96 -50.69 28.13
N PRO A 67 62.19 -51.14 27.98
CA PRO A 67 63.23 -50.45 27.21
C PRO A 67 62.91 -50.30 25.71
N THR A 68 61.94 -51.06 25.18
CA THR A 68 61.52 -51.02 23.76
C THR A 68 60.35 -50.06 23.48
N LEU A 69 59.92 -49.34 24.49
CA LEU A 69 58.75 -48.45 24.45
C LEU A 69 58.85 -47.46 23.30
N GLN A 70 57.79 -47.43 22.43
CA GLN A 70 57.64 -46.42 21.39
C GLN A 70 57.16 -45.12 22.00
N LEU A 71 58.00 -44.09 21.99
CA LEU A 71 57.71 -42.83 22.70
C LEU A 71 56.50 -42.06 22.18
N ASP A 72 56.34 -41.93 20.87
CA ASP A 72 55.24 -41.12 20.30
C ASP A 72 53.82 -41.66 20.64
N PRO A 73 53.48 -42.94 20.41
CA PRO A 73 52.16 -43.46 20.78
C PRO A 73 51.97 -43.47 22.31
N TYR A 74 53.00 -43.76 23.07
CA TYR A 74 52.97 -43.74 24.53
C TYR A 74 52.67 -42.34 25.08
N LEU A 75 53.43 -41.33 24.64
CA LEU A 75 53.25 -39.95 25.10
C LEU A 75 51.87 -39.41 24.71
N ARG A 76 51.38 -39.74 23.53
CA ARG A 76 50.01 -39.34 23.11
C ARG A 76 48.94 -39.96 23.98
N ASN A 77 49.05 -41.25 24.29
CA ASN A 77 48.07 -41.98 25.05
C ASN A 77 48.07 -41.54 26.53
N LYS A 78 49.24 -41.48 27.16
CA LYS A 78 49.36 -41.17 28.61
C LYS A 78 49.25 -39.69 28.92
N PHE A 79 49.81 -38.82 28.06
CA PHE A 79 49.92 -37.37 28.31
C PHE A 79 49.15 -36.52 27.27
N GLY A 80 48.31 -37.12 26.46
CA GLY A 80 47.49 -36.39 25.46
C GLY A 80 46.51 -35.39 26.08
N HIS A 81 46.16 -35.56 27.35
CA HIS A 81 45.33 -34.62 28.13
C HIS A 81 46.09 -33.35 28.58
N ILE A 82 47.42 -33.36 28.55
CA ILE A 82 48.23 -32.21 28.88
C ILE A 82 48.25 -31.25 27.67
N TYR A 83 47.68 -30.07 27.84
CA TYR A 83 47.57 -29.10 26.75
C TYR A 83 48.91 -28.50 26.31
N GLN A 84 49.84 -28.37 27.27
CA GLN A 84 51.17 -27.82 27.00
C GLN A 84 52.00 -28.83 26.20
N PRO A 85 52.50 -28.48 24.99
CA PRO A 85 53.34 -29.38 24.21
C PRO A 85 54.69 -29.58 24.89
N PHE A 86 55.16 -30.77 24.91
CA PHE A 86 56.49 -31.10 25.40
C PHE A 86 57.18 -32.13 24.49
N LEU A 87 58.47 -32.18 24.58
CA LEU A 87 59.33 -33.10 23.85
C LEU A 87 60.16 -33.95 24.83
N VAL A 88 60.18 -35.24 24.62
CA VAL A 88 61.04 -36.19 25.31
C VAL A 88 62.13 -36.63 24.35
N VAL A 89 63.36 -36.54 24.74
CA VAL A 89 64.52 -36.94 23.96
C VAL A 89 65.37 -37.90 24.80
N LEU A 90 65.56 -39.14 24.34
CA LEU A 90 66.39 -40.11 24.96
C LEU A 90 67.81 -40.07 24.36
N ASN A 91 68.79 -40.55 25.12
CA ASN A 91 70.20 -40.58 24.71
C ASN A 91 70.48 -41.58 23.60
N ASP A 92 69.62 -42.62 23.43
CA ASP A 92 69.68 -43.59 22.37
C ASP A 92 69.22 -43.08 20.99
N GLY A 93 68.74 -41.79 20.94
CA GLY A 93 68.29 -41.14 19.72
C GLY A 93 66.78 -41.18 19.50
N ARG A 94 66.00 -41.87 20.34
CA ARG A 94 64.52 -41.83 20.30
C ARG A 94 64.05 -40.51 20.82
N PHE A 95 63.02 -39.94 20.18
CA PHE A 95 62.33 -38.74 20.64
C PHE A 95 60.82 -38.92 20.40
N GLY A 96 60.04 -38.17 21.14
CA GLY A 96 58.59 -38.17 20.98
C GLY A 96 57.94 -36.95 21.61
N SER A 97 56.72 -36.61 21.18
CA SER A 97 55.95 -35.50 21.71
C SER A 97 54.51 -35.94 22.01
N ASN A 98 53.87 -35.33 23.02
CA ASN A 98 52.48 -35.58 23.34
C ASN A 98 51.52 -35.09 22.22
N ARG A 99 51.98 -34.27 21.28
CA ARG A 99 51.22 -33.74 20.15
C ARG A 99 51.57 -34.33 18.78
N GLY A 100 52.63 -35.14 18.69
CA GLY A 100 53.08 -35.79 17.45
C GLY A 100 53.24 -34.80 16.29
N ASP A 101 52.67 -35.14 15.10
CA ASP A 101 52.76 -34.33 13.87
C ASP A 101 52.02 -32.99 13.90
N ARG A 102 51.30 -32.68 14.97
CA ARG A 102 50.54 -31.42 15.11
C ARG A 102 51.36 -30.25 15.64
N LEU A 103 52.67 -30.41 15.77
CA LEU A 103 53.55 -29.31 16.19
C LEU A 103 53.85 -28.36 15.02
N PRO A 104 53.85 -27.05 15.26
CA PRO A 104 54.16 -26.08 14.21
C PRO A 104 55.54 -26.31 13.58
N PRO A 105 55.66 -26.14 12.23
CA PRO A 105 56.96 -26.27 11.56
C PRO A 105 57.98 -25.31 12.18
N GLY A 106 59.07 -25.81 12.69
CA GLY A 106 60.08 -25.03 13.36
C GLY A 106 60.06 -25.07 14.89
N PHE A 107 58.95 -25.55 15.52
CA PHE A 107 58.86 -25.70 16.98
C PHE A 107 59.91 -26.67 17.52
N LEU A 108 60.09 -27.81 16.86
CA LEU A 108 61.14 -28.79 17.18
C LEU A 108 62.55 -28.19 17.05
N ARG A 109 62.80 -27.33 16.03
CA ARG A 109 64.09 -26.68 15.84
C ARG A 109 64.39 -25.64 16.91
N SER A 110 63.38 -24.97 17.48
CA SER A 110 63.56 -23.99 18.54
C SER A 110 63.88 -24.59 19.89
N MET A 111 63.45 -25.83 20.12
CA MET A 111 63.61 -26.52 21.39
C MET A 111 64.93 -27.34 21.50
N MET A 112 65.56 -27.73 20.38
CA MET A 112 66.78 -28.53 20.43
C MET A 112 68.03 -27.67 20.79
N PRO A 113 68.87 -28.14 21.72
CA PRO A 113 70.16 -27.52 22.06
C PRO A 113 71.07 -27.42 20.84
N ARG A 114 71.75 -26.26 20.67
CA ARG A 114 72.61 -25.95 19.51
C ARG A 114 73.71 -26.99 19.21
N GLY A 115 74.08 -27.86 20.14
CA GLY A 115 75.10 -28.91 19.95
C GLY A 115 74.64 -30.21 19.28
N ARG A 116 73.34 -30.50 19.20
CA ARG A 116 72.81 -31.78 18.66
C ARG A 116 72.06 -31.62 17.30
N ARG A 117 72.08 -30.40 16.71
CA ARG A 117 71.34 -30.10 15.45
C ARG A 117 71.85 -30.86 14.20
N GLY A 118 72.99 -31.53 14.25
CA GLY A 118 73.59 -32.17 13.09
C GLY A 118 73.32 -33.69 12.94
N ARG A 119 72.65 -34.33 13.92
CA ARG A 119 72.53 -35.81 13.95
C ARG A 119 71.13 -36.36 13.61
N PHE A 120 70.17 -35.47 13.44
CA PHE A 120 68.81 -35.86 13.09
C PHE A 120 68.51 -35.38 11.67
N GLY A 121 68.36 -36.34 10.75
CA GLY A 121 67.91 -36.11 9.38
C GLY A 121 66.50 -35.54 9.38
N ASP A 122 66.26 -34.61 8.48
CA ASP A 122 64.96 -33.95 8.25
C ASP A 122 63.91 -35.05 7.89
N PRO A 123 62.87 -35.32 8.69
CA PRO A 123 61.88 -36.39 8.39
C PRO A 123 60.97 -36.04 7.23
N GLY A 124 61.19 -34.91 6.52
CA GLY A 124 60.40 -34.45 5.39
C GLY A 124 60.96 -34.78 3.99
N ARG A 125 62.07 -35.52 3.87
CA ARG A 125 62.56 -35.98 2.55
C ARG A 125 62.53 -37.49 2.43
N GLY A 126 61.37 -38.08 2.50
CA GLY A 126 61.07 -39.38 1.96
C GLY A 126 60.82 -39.23 0.46
N GLY A 127 61.77 -39.74 -0.37
CA GLY A 127 61.62 -39.74 -1.82
C GLY A 127 60.43 -40.60 -2.23
N ASP A 128 59.56 -40.03 -3.01
CA ASP A 128 58.51 -40.73 -3.73
C ASP A 128 59.12 -41.27 -5.04
N PRO A 129 59.25 -42.60 -5.22
CA PRO A 129 59.70 -43.18 -6.46
C PRO A 129 58.50 -43.42 -7.36
N GLY A 130 58.17 -42.46 -8.18
CA GLY A 130 57.14 -42.71 -9.20
C GLY A 130 56.35 -41.51 -9.70
N ARG A 131 57.02 -40.47 -10.17
CA ARG A 131 56.35 -39.46 -10.97
C ARG A 131 57.07 -39.32 -12.32
N PRO A 132 56.43 -39.63 -13.45
CA PRO A 132 57.02 -39.41 -14.75
C PRO A 132 57.13 -37.91 -15.04
N ASP A 133 58.27 -37.54 -15.55
CA ASP A 133 58.72 -36.23 -16.01
C ASP A 133 57.88 -35.80 -17.22
N PHE A 134 57.00 -34.83 -17.02
CA PHE A 134 56.39 -34.11 -18.15
C PHE A 134 57.09 -32.77 -18.31
N GLY A 135 57.88 -32.73 -19.39
CA GLY A 135 58.69 -31.62 -19.83
C GLY A 135 57.90 -30.31 -19.99
N ARG A 136 58.57 -29.24 -19.66
CA ARG A 136 58.24 -27.86 -19.99
C ARG A 136 58.13 -27.71 -21.51
N PRO A 137 57.09 -27.04 -22.05
CA PRO A 137 57.15 -26.53 -23.42
C PRO A 137 57.81 -25.17 -23.48
N ASP A 138 58.74 -25.06 -24.39
CA ASP A 138 59.41 -23.85 -24.83
C ASP A 138 58.48 -22.93 -25.63
N PRO A 139 58.58 -21.62 -25.54
CA PRO A 139 57.74 -20.70 -26.27
C PRO A 139 58.41 -20.27 -27.56
N ARG A 140 58.01 -20.84 -28.72
CA ARG A 140 58.12 -20.26 -30.06
C ARG A 140 57.52 -21.28 -31.06
N VAL A 141 56.42 -20.88 -31.71
CA VAL A 141 56.26 -20.86 -33.18
C VAL A 141 54.78 -20.57 -33.49
N SER A 142 54.65 -19.58 -34.28
CA SER A 142 53.47 -19.05 -34.97
C SER A 142 52.85 -20.01 -35.97
N ASN A 143 51.63 -19.77 -36.29
CA ASN A 143 50.94 -19.78 -37.59
C ASN A 143 49.71 -20.69 -37.71
N GLY A 144 48.65 -20.03 -38.06
CA GLY A 144 47.96 -20.30 -39.36
C GLY A 144 46.70 -21.15 -39.29
N GLY A 145 45.61 -20.57 -39.72
CA GLY A 145 44.60 -21.29 -40.52
C GLY A 145 43.26 -21.56 -39.84
N GLU A 146 42.35 -20.76 -40.22
CA GLU A 146 41.14 -20.95 -41.02
C GLU A 146 39.82 -21.19 -40.30
N HIS A 147 38.93 -20.23 -40.56
CA HIS A 147 37.46 -20.24 -40.45
C HIS A 147 36.80 -21.38 -41.29
N PRO A 148 35.51 -21.72 -41.20
CA PRO A 148 34.37 -20.81 -41.22
C PRO A 148 33.20 -21.25 -40.28
N GLY A 149 32.26 -20.46 -39.91
CA GLY A 149 31.26 -19.76 -40.63
C GLY A 149 29.91 -19.84 -39.94
N SER A 150 29.21 -18.77 -40.00
CA SER A 150 27.74 -18.52 -40.05
C SER A 150 26.97 -18.55 -38.74
N SER A 151 26.10 -17.64 -38.41
CA SER A 151 25.38 -16.57 -39.06
C SER A 151 24.58 -15.78 -38.02
N GLU A 152 24.57 -14.47 -38.20
CA GLU A 152 23.62 -13.51 -37.62
C GLU A 152 22.17 -13.72 -38.12
N PRO A 153 21.12 -13.06 -37.58
CA PRO A 153 20.95 -11.61 -37.64
C PRO A 153 20.32 -10.95 -36.41
N SER A 154 20.71 -9.79 -35.98
CA SER A 154 20.32 -8.42 -36.39
C SER A 154 18.85 -8.04 -36.18
N MET A 155 18.66 -7.04 -35.35
CA MET A 155 17.83 -5.81 -35.43
C MET A 155 17.69 -5.25 -34.02
N GLY A 156 18.06 -4.07 -33.73
CA GLY A 156 17.79 -2.74 -34.24
C GLY A 156 17.29 -1.88 -33.14
N GLY A 157 18.02 -0.89 -32.72
CA GLY A 157 17.76 0.49 -32.97
C GLY A 157 17.35 1.29 -31.74
N GLY A 158 18.10 2.34 -31.41
CA GLY A 158 17.56 3.54 -30.81
C GLY A 158 18.28 4.10 -29.59
N GLN A 159 19.39 4.78 -29.76
CA GLN A 159 19.79 5.97 -28.99
C GLN A 159 19.12 7.21 -29.65
N PRO A 160 19.14 8.46 -29.09
CA PRO A 160 20.11 9.11 -28.21
C PRO A 160 19.55 10.20 -27.25
N GLY A 161 20.46 10.84 -26.50
CA GLY A 161 20.22 12.14 -25.85
C GLY A 161 21.07 12.31 -24.61
N SER A 162 22.31 12.69 -24.71
CA SER A 162 23.03 13.99 -24.60
C SER A 162 22.87 14.70 -23.25
N LEU A 163 23.97 14.67 -22.49
CA LEU A 163 24.78 15.67 -21.77
C LEU A 163 24.19 17.08 -21.53
N PRO A 164 24.63 17.84 -20.47
CA PRO A 164 25.99 18.38 -20.44
C PRO A 164 26.71 18.47 -19.07
N SER A 165 28.00 18.51 -19.19
CA SER A 165 29.09 18.91 -18.32
C SER A 165 29.04 20.36 -17.83
N THR A 166 29.65 20.68 -16.67
CA THR A 166 30.92 21.39 -16.44
C THR A 166 30.88 22.24 -15.18
N PRO A 167 31.91 22.96 -14.75
CA PRO A 167 33.15 22.56 -14.09
C PRO A 167 33.50 23.47 -12.87
N GLY A 168 34.67 23.28 -12.31
CA GLY A 168 35.32 24.27 -11.43
C GLY A 168 35.65 23.68 -10.05
N GLU A 169 36.75 23.82 -9.41
CA GLU A 169 37.99 24.55 -9.60
C GLU A 169 38.97 24.02 -8.55
N ARG A 170 40.23 23.89 -8.93
CA ARG A 170 41.38 23.83 -7.97
C ARG A 170 41.75 25.25 -7.58
N PRO A 171 42.51 25.48 -6.48
CA PRO A 171 43.93 25.76 -6.62
C PRO A 171 44.78 25.13 -5.50
N PHE A 172 45.95 24.64 -5.76
CA PHE A 172 47.32 25.20 -5.82
C PHE A 172 47.78 25.93 -4.57
N GLY A 173 48.99 25.54 -4.13
CA GLY A 173 49.89 26.26 -3.28
C GLY A 173 50.58 25.35 -2.25
N ASP A 174 51.77 25.16 -2.05
CA ASP A 174 53.07 25.60 -2.57
C ASP A 174 54.11 24.83 -1.78
N ARG A 175 55.11 24.31 -2.40
CA ARG A 175 56.41 24.02 -1.75
C ARG A 175 57.26 25.27 -1.84
N PRO A 176 58.20 25.49 -0.93
CA PRO A 176 59.53 25.69 -1.40
C PRO A 176 60.63 24.90 -0.64
N PRO A 177 61.86 24.95 -1.16
CA PRO A 177 62.91 24.02 -0.89
C PRO A 177 64.03 24.67 -0.03
N GLY A 178 65.01 23.87 0.36
CA GLY A 178 66.26 24.44 0.78
C GLY A 178 67.09 23.65 1.79
N ASP A 179 68.09 23.02 1.32
CA ASP A 179 69.49 23.06 1.64
C ASP A 179 69.95 22.96 3.11
N GLY A 180 70.96 22.13 3.27
CA GLY A 180 72.07 22.47 4.19
C GLY A 180 72.66 21.29 4.94
N ARG A 181 73.62 20.68 4.34
CA ARG A 181 74.91 20.20 4.87
C ARG A 181 75.19 20.44 6.38
N GLY A 182 75.67 19.40 7.05
CA GLY A 182 76.39 19.54 8.28
C GLY A 182 76.72 18.23 8.96
N GLY A 183 77.90 17.74 8.79
CA GLY A 183 78.51 16.61 9.43
C GLY A 183 78.67 16.79 10.94
N GLY A 184 78.65 15.71 11.64
CA GLY A 184 78.89 15.62 13.08
C GLY A 184 79.03 14.15 13.46
N ARG A 185 80.24 13.87 13.73
CA ARG A 185 80.85 12.62 14.15
C ARG A 185 80.38 12.21 15.55
N ALA A 186 80.27 10.93 15.77
CA ALA A 186 80.49 10.16 16.98
C ALA A 186 79.66 10.48 18.22
N ASP A 187 78.83 9.48 18.60
CA ASP A 187 79.08 8.88 19.93
C ASP A 187 78.37 7.50 19.93
N ARG A 188 79.16 6.46 20.15
CA ARG A 188 78.67 5.13 20.48
C ARG A 188 78.06 5.18 21.87
N PRO A 189 76.83 4.71 22.05
CA PRO A 189 76.36 4.37 23.39
C PRO A 189 76.95 3.00 23.79
N PRO A 190 77.03 2.76 25.09
CA PRO A 190 77.75 1.62 25.65
C PRO A 190 77.04 0.30 25.37
N GLU A 191 77.84 -0.71 25.12
CA GLU A 191 77.49 -2.09 25.15
C GLU A 191 76.95 -2.48 26.52
N GLY A 192 75.76 -2.95 26.58
CA GLY A 192 75.29 -3.64 27.77
C GLY A 192 73.77 -3.52 27.96
N GLU A 193 73.03 -4.32 27.25
CA GLU A 193 71.92 -5.05 27.85
C GLU A 193 71.41 -6.04 26.81
N GLY A 194 71.42 -7.28 27.20
CA GLY A 194 71.22 -8.48 26.37
C GLY A 194 69.96 -8.44 25.54
N ARG A 195 70.12 -8.51 24.23
CA ARG A 195 69.06 -9.07 23.36
C ARG A 195 68.73 -10.46 23.91
N GLY A 196 67.57 -10.59 24.55
CA GLY A 196 67.02 -11.84 25.03
C GLY A 196 67.10 -12.87 23.90
N GLY A 197 68.02 -13.81 24.05
CA GLY A 197 68.03 -15.02 23.22
C GLY A 197 66.69 -15.73 23.34
N PRO A 198 66.36 -16.60 22.42
CA PRO A 198 65.11 -17.38 22.47
C PRO A 198 64.96 -17.97 23.86
N ARG A 199 63.84 -17.62 24.55
CA ARG A 199 63.56 -18.07 25.91
C ARG A 199 63.66 -19.58 25.94
N ARG A 200 64.49 -20.09 26.85
CA ARG A 200 64.90 -21.49 26.93
C ARG A 200 63.66 -22.36 27.33
N ALA A 201 63.51 -23.52 26.71
CA ALA A 201 62.68 -24.56 27.25
C ALA A 201 63.22 -24.97 28.64
N GLU A 202 62.30 -25.14 29.58
CA GLU A 202 62.65 -25.77 30.87
C GLU A 202 62.93 -27.23 30.62
N THR A 203 64.00 -27.74 31.22
CA THR A 203 64.49 -29.11 31.00
C THR A 203 64.52 -29.86 32.31
N ALA A 204 64.11 -31.14 32.27
CA ALA A 204 64.26 -32.07 33.39
C ALA A 204 64.96 -33.34 32.90
N PRO A 205 65.98 -33.85 33.56
CA PRO A 205 66.64 -35.06 33.20
C PRO A 205 65.79 -36.29 33.54
N ILE A 206 65.80 -37.28 32.67
CA ILE A 206 65.22 -38.59 32.90
C ILE A 206 66.31 -39.52 33.44
N THR A 207 66.21 -39.88 34.70
CA THR A 207 67.21 -40.70 35.36
C THR A 207 66.64 -42.07 35.73
N VAL A 208 67.32 -43.14 35.32
CA VAL A 208 67.02 -44.52 35.68
C VAL A 208 68.28 -45.09 36.32
N ASP A 209 68.19 -45.66 37.53
CA ASP A 209 69.27 -46.22 38.32
C ASP A 209 70.47 -45.29 38.48
N GLY A 210 70.21 -43.95 38.61
CA GLY A 210 71.24 -42.97 38.77
C GLY A 210 71.94 -42.53 37.49
N ALA A 211 71.63 -43.12 36.33
CA ALA A 211 72.16 -42.70 35.03
C ALA A 211 71.13 -41.82 34.28
N GLU A 212 71.58 -40.72 33.69
CA GLU A 212 70.70 -39.84 32.82
C GLU A 212 70.54 -40.51 31.46
N ILE A 213 69.35 -41.02 31.19
CA ILE A 213 68.99 -41.72 29.93
C ILE A 213 68.30 -40.75 28.91
N GLY A 214 67.92 -39.54 29.32
CA GLY A 214 67.26 -38.64 28.43
C GLY A 214 66.87 -37.31 29.11
N THR A 215 66.12 -36.44 28.39
CA THR A 215 65.70 -35.13 28.87
C THR A 215 64.30 -34.82 28.37
N VAL A 216 63.45 -34.28 29.25
CA VAL A 216 62.12 -33.70 28.90
C VAL A 216 62.30 -32.20 28.70
N LEU A 217 61.79 -31.67 27.61
CA LEU A 217 61.81 -30.25 27.27
C LEU A 217 60.37 -29.70 27.26
N VAL A 218 60.10 -28.73 28.09
CA VAL A 218 58.78 -28.05 28.14
C VAL A 218 59.01 -26.56 27.83
N PRO A 219 58.27 -25.96 26.88
CA PRO A 219 58.40 -24.52 26.60
C PRO A 219 58.11 -23.69 27.85
N ALA A 220 58.95 -22.69 28.14
CA ALA A 220 58.74 -21.79 29.27
C ALA A 220 57.52 -20.86 29.08
N GLU A 221 57.04 -20.70 27.86
CA GLU A 221 55.86 -19.92 27.53
C GLU A 221 54.66 -20.83 27.25
N ALA A 222 53.48 -20.38 27.67
CA ALA A 222 52.22 -21.03 27.27
C ALA A 222 52.12 -21.11 25.74
N PRO A 223 51.57 -22.16 25.18
CA PRO A 223 51.41 -22.27 23.74
C PRO A 223 50.65 -21.05 23.21
N PRO A 224 51.03 -20.49 22.04
CA PRO A 224 50.38 -19.35 21.48
C PRO A 224 48.86 -19.64 21.32
N THR A 225 48.05 -18.67 21.63
CA THR A 225 46.57 -18.73 21.52
C THR A 225 46.06 -19.28 20.18
N PHE A 226 46.90 -19.19 19.15
CA PHE A 226 46.69 -19.77 17.84
C PHE A 226 46.41 -21.29 17.85
N VAL A 227 47.05 -22.07 18.72
CA VAL A 227 46.82 -23.53 18.79
C VAL A 227 45.45 -23.87 19.38
N ALA A 228 45.02 -23.07 20.36
CA ALA A 228 43.66 -23.19 20.94
C ALA A 228 42.57 -22.88 19.90
N VAL A 229 42.81 -21.85 19.08
CA VAL A 229 41.89 -21.49 18.01
C VAL A 229 41.69 -22.62 16.96
N TRP A 230 42.78 -23.31 16.63
CA TRP A 230 42.70 -24.42 15.65
C TRP A 230 41.96 -25.66 16.17
N GLU A 231 42.04 -25.97 17.44
CA GLU A 231 41.33 -27.13 18.03
C GLU A 231 39.85 -26.83 18.30
N VAL A 232 39.54 -25.62 18.73
CA VAL A 232 38.19 -25.21 19.13
C VAL A 232 37.41 -24.51 17.99
N GLY A 233 38.14 -23.94 17.03
CA GLY A 233 37.55 -23.22 15.91
C GLY A 233 36.44 -23.94 15.16
N PRO A 234 36.64 -25.21 14.74
CA PRO A 234 35.59 -25.94 14.03
C PRO A 234 34.31 -26.15 14.84
N THR A 235 34.42 -26.45 16.14
CA THR A 235 33.25 -26.64 17.01
C THR A 235 32.48 -25.34 17.22
N LEU A 236 33.19 -24.23 17.42
CA LEU A 236 32.57 -22.90 17.50
C LEU A 236 31.89 -22.50 16.19
N ALA A 237 32.47 -22.83 15.04
CA ALA A 237 31.88 -22.56 13.73
C ALA A 237 30.55 -23.32 13.54
N TRP A 238 30.47 -24.59 13.93
CA TRP A 238 29.22 -25.37 13.86
C TRP A 238 28.16 -24.85 14.83
N VAL A 239 28.53 -24.46 16.04
CA VAL A 239 27.59 -23.85 17.02
C VAL A 239 27.08 -22.51 16.50
N ALA A 240 27.97 -21.68 15.95
CA ALA A 240 27.59 -20.39 15.37
C ALA A 240 26.63 -20.57 14.17
N LEU A 241 26.91 -21.54 13.29
CA LEU A 241 26.06 -21.83 12.15
C LEU A 241 24.67 -22.33 12.59
N GLY A 242 24.62 -23.18 13.60
CA GLY A 242 23.36 -23.66 14.19
C GLY A 242 22.54 -22.53 14.82
N LEU A 243 23.17 -21.68 15.63
CA LEU A 243 22.52 -20.52 16.23
C LEU A 243 22.02 -19.52 15.18
N LEU A 244 22.83 -19.28 14.14
CA LEU A 244 22.44 -18.42 13.02
C LEU A 244 21.23 -18.99 12.28
N GLY A 245 21.23 -20.30 11.99
CA GLY A 245 20.12 -20.98 11.32
C GLY A 245 18.83 -20.92 12.11
N VAL A 246 18.87 -21.27 13.40
CA VAL A 246 17.70 -21.22 14.29
C VAL A 246 17.20 -19.80 14.46
N GLY A 247 18.09 -18.85 14.70
CA GLY A 247 17.72 -17.45 14.84
C GLY A 247 17.13 -16.84 13.57
N ALA A 248 17.69 -17.18 12.40
CA ALA A 248 17.15 -16.77 11.11
C ALA A 248 15.74 -17.35 10.88
N ALA A 249 15.52 -18.62 11.22
CA ALA A 249 14.21 -19.26 11.12
C ALA A 249 13.17 -18.60 12.05
N VAL A 250 13.55 -18.34 13.32
CA VAL A 250 12.66 -17.66 14.28
C VAL A 250 12.33 -16.24 13.81
N THR A 251 13.32 -15.48 13.35
CA THR A 251 13.13 -14.12 12.85
C THR A 251 12.25 -14.11 11.60
N ALA A 252 12.49 -15.04 10.69
CA ALA A 252 11.66 -15.20 9.49
C ALA A 252 10.21 -15.51 9.88
N LEU A 253 9.96 -16.48 10.76
CA LEU A 253 8.62 -16.80 11.24
C LEU A 253 7.94 -15.62 11.93
N ALA A 254 8.67 -14.89 12.77
CA ALA A 254 8.14 -13.74 13.50
C ALA A 254 7.72 -12.57 12.58
N ILE A 255 8.42 -12.37 11.45
CA ILE A 255 8.17 -11.29 10.52
C ILE A 255 7.16 -11.72 9.43
N PHE A 256 7.36 -12.91 8.83
CA PHE A 256 6.57 -13.31 7.67
C PHE A 256 5.19 -13.85 8.02
N ARG A 257 5.03 -14.54 9.16
CA ARG A 257 3.73 -15.12 9.53
C ARG A 257 2.63 -14.06 9.72
N PRO A 258 2.84 -12.95 10.45
CA PRO A 258 1.84 -11.89 10.54
C PRO A 258 1.55 -11.21 9.21
N THR A 259 2.58 -10.99 8.40
CA THR A 259 2.45 -10.37 7.07
C THR A 259 1.66 -11.26 6.12
N HIS A 260 1.96 -12.56 6.09
CA HIS A 260 1.22 -13.54 5.30
C HIS A 260 -0.26 -13.61 5.69
N ASN A 261 -0.56 -13.64 6.99
CA ASN A 261 -1.94 -13.68 7.48
C ASN A 261 -2.74 -12.42 7.06
N ARG A 262 -2.09 -11.24 7.06
CA ARG A 262 -2.73 -9.99 6.60
C ARG A 262 -2.96 -9.97 5.11
N LEU A 263 -2.00 -10.45 4.32
CA LEU A 263 -2.17 -10.58 2.87
C LEU A 263 -3.31 -11.52 2.52
N ARG A 264 -3.40 -12.66 3.22
CA ARG A 264 -4.48 -13.61 3.04
C ARG A 264 -5.84 -13.02 3.43
N ALA A 265 -5.92 -12.28 4.54
CA ALA A 265 -7.14 -11.58 4.93
C ALA A 265 -7.55 -10.51 3.89
N LEU A 266 -6.58 -9.81 3.29
CA LEU A 266 -6.84 -8.87 2.20
C LEU A 266 -7.34 -9.58 0.93
N GLU A 267 -6.77 -10.73 0.59
CA GLU A 267 -7.20 -11.58 -0.54
C GLU A 267 -8.64 -12.08 -0.32
N GLU A 268 -8.95 -12.56 0.89
CA GLU A 268 -10.31 -12.98 1.26
C GLU A 268 -11.30 -11.82 1.18
N ALA A 269 -10.91 -10.62 1.65
CA ALA A 269 -11.71 -9.41 1.53
C ALA A 269 -11.93 -9.00 0.06
N ALA A 270 -10.87 -9.06 -0.77
CA ALA A 270 -10.96 -8.74 -2.19
C ALA A 270 -11.85 -9.74 -2.96
N THR A 271 -11.74 -11.02 -2.63
CA THR A 271 -12.59 -12.07 -3.20
C THR A 271 -14.06 -11.85 -2.82
N ALA A 272 -14.33 -11.52 -1.56
CA ALA A 272 -15.66 -11.23 -1.06
C ALA A 272 -16.28 -9.99 -1.73
N LEU A 273 -15.47 -8.94 -1.95
CA LEU A 273 -15.87 -7.74 -2.68
C LEU A 273 -16.22 -8.08 -4.15
N GLY A 274 -15.39 -8.91 -4.80
CA GLY A 274 -15.65 -9.41 -6.16
C GLY A 274 -16.92 -10.25 -6.29
N GLN A 275 -17.38 -10.89 -5.21
CA GLN A 275 -18.65 -11.61 -5.11
C GLN A 275 -19.85 -10.70 -4.82
N GLY A 276 -19.65 -9.38 -4.79
CA GLY A 276 -20.71 -8.39 -4.58
C GLY A 276 -20.96 -8.00 -3.12
N ARG A 277 -20.16 -8.45 -2.17
CA ARG A 277 -20.23 -8.01 -0.77
C ARG A 277 -19.45 -6.72 -0.59
N THR A 278 -20.11 -5.59 -0.63
CA THR A 278 -19.49 -4.26 -0.56
C THR A 278 -19.21 -3.78 0.87
N ASP A 279 -19.74 -4.48 1.88
CA ASP A 279 -19.58 -4.21 3.31
C ASP A 279 -18.25 -4.68 3.89
N VAL A 280 -17.47 -5.44 3.13
CA VAL A 280 -16.22 -6.04 3.57
C VAL A 280 -15.10 -5.02 3.62
N ARG A 281 -14.31 -5.05 4.72
CA ARG A 281 -13.14 -4.19 4.90
C ARG A 281 -11.93 -5.02 5.28
N ALA A 282 -10.77 -4.65 4.75
CA ALA A 282 -9.49 -5.21 5.15
C ALA A 282 -8.98 -4.57 6.45
N VAL A 283 -8.29 -5.36 7.27
CA VAL A 283 -7.74 -4.88 8.55
C VAL A 283 -6.56 -3.95 8.30
N GLU A 284 -6.68 -2.72 8.77
CA GLU A 284 -5.62 -1.70 8.73
C GLU A 284 -4.76 -1.83 9.98
N GLY A 285 -3.58 -2.41 9.87
CA GLY A 285 -2.70 -2.56 11.03
C GLY A 285 -1.24 -2.65 10.63
N GLY A 286 -0.33 -2.11 11.46
CA GLY A 286 1.13 -2.27 11.32
C GLY A 286 1.88 -1.09 10.70
N GLY A 287 1.27 -0.21 9.92
CA GLY A 287 1.90 0.98 9.34
C GLY A 287 2.95 0.66 8.27
N ASP A 288 2.90 -0.53 7.67
CA ASP A 288 3.75 -1.03 6.61
C ASP A 288 3.06 -0.92 5.23
N GLU A 289 3.70 -1.43 4.18
CA GLU A 289 3.20 -1.43 2.81
C GLU A 289 1.87 -2.19 2.69
N VAL A 290 1.68 -3.26 3.48
CA VAL A 290 0.43 -4.04 3.52
C VAL A 290 -0.71 -3.19 4.08
N SER A 291 -0.44 -2.38 5.11
CA SER A 291 -1.42 -1.44 5.67
C SER A 291 -1.79 -0.34 4.68
N SER A 292 -0.83 0.12 3.86
CA SER A 292 -1.10 1.09 2.79
C SER A 292 -2.01 0.49 1.73
N LEU A 293 -1.76 -0.76 1.34
CA LEU A 293 -2.60 -1.50 0.40
C LEU A 293 -4.00 -1.73 0.95
N ALA A 294 -4.12 -2.11 2.24
CA ALA A 294 -5.41 -2.28 2.92
C ALA A 294 -6.23 -0.98 2.93
N ARG A 295 -5.60 0.18 3.20
CA ARG A 295 -6.27 1.49 3.13
C ARG A 295 -6.78 1.82 1.72
N THR A 296 -5.95 1.54 0.71
CA THR A 296 -6.35 1.78 -0.69
C THR A 296 -7.51 0.87 -1.08
N PHE A 297 -7.45 -0.40 -0.69
CA PHE A 297 -8.54 -1.35 -0.87
C PHE A 297 -9.83 -0.89 -0.17
N ASN A 298 -9.77 -0.46 1.09
CA ASN A 298 -10.94 0.01 1.85
C ASN A 298 -11.59 1.23 1.20
N ARG A 299 -10.79 2.17 0.67
CA ARG A 299 -11.30 3.32 -0.08
C ARG A 299 -12.02 2.89 -1.35
N MET A 300 -11.42 1.95 -2.10
CA MET A 300 -12.07 1.39 -3.29
C MET A 300 -13.37 0.66 -2.94
N ALA A 301 -13.41 -0.10 -1.85
CA ALA A 301 -14.61 -0.78 -1.37
C ALA A 301 -15.70 0.21 -0.97
N GLU A 302 -15.34 1.33 -0.31
CA GLU A 302 -16.26 2.42 0.03
C GLU A 302 -16.84 3.09 -1.22
N ASP A 303 -16.00 3.40 -2.21
CA ASP A 303 -16.46 3.97 -3.48
C ASP A 303 -17.43 3.03 -4.21
N LEU A 304 -17.15 1.72 -4.20
CA LEU A 304 -18.04 0.72 -4.80
C LEU A 304 -19.36 0.60 -4.04
N GLU A 305 -19.34 0.63 -2.71
CA GLU A 305 -20.55 0.61 -1.88
C GLU A 305 -21.45 1.80 -2.17
N VAL A 306 -20.87 3.02 -2.22
CA VAL A 306 -21.60 4.26 -2.57
C VAL A 306 -22.21 4.15 -3.96
N ARG A 307 -21.45 3.68 -4.95
CA ARG A 307 -21.96 3.49 -6.32
C ARG A 307 -23.05 2.42 -6.40
N ALA A 308 -22.86 1.30 -5.71
CA ALA A 308 -23.87 0.21 -5.67
C ALA A 308 -25.17 0.69 -5.01
N ALA A 309 -25.07 1.45 -3.91
CA ALA A 309 -26.22 2.05 -3.24
C ALA A 309 -26.94 3.05 -4.15
N ALA A 310 -26.19 3.91 -4.87
CA ALA A 310 -26.74 4.88 -5.83
C ALA A 310 -27.45 4.18 -7.00
N LEU A 311 -26.83 3.13 -7.57
CA LEU A 311 -27.46 2.32 -8.62
C LEU A 311 -28.73 1.63 -8.13
N GLY A 312 -28.71 1.04 -6.93
CA GLY A 312 -29.87 0.42 -6.32
C GLY A 312 -31.01 1.41 -6.03
N ALA A 313 -30.67 2.64 -5.61
CA ALA A 313 -31.65 3.71 -5.43
C ALA A 313 -32.26 4.14 -6.78
N SER A 314 -31.42 4.32 -7.81
CA SER A 314 -31.85 4.66 -9.16
C SER A 314 -32.79 3.59 -9.77
N ASP A 315 -32.44 2.30 -9.61
CA ASP A 315 -33.27 1.19 -10.12
C ASP A 315 -34.64 1.13 -9.41
N ARG A 316 -34.65 1.33 -8.10
CA ARG A 316 -35.91 1.41 -7.33
C ARG A 316 -36.76 2.59 -7.77
N ALA A 317 -36.16 3.78 -7.95
CA ALA A 317 -36.88 4.95 -8.43
C ALA A 317 -37.45 4.73 -9.84
N ARG A 318 -36.69 4.06 -10.72
CA ARG A 318 -37.15 3.70 -12.08
C ARG A 318 -38.33 2.72 -12.05
N ARG A 319 -38.27 1.68 -11.21
CA ARG A 319 -39.36 0.73 -11.07
C ARG A 319 -40.62 1.38 -10.51
N GLN A 320 -40.47 2.25 -9.52
CA GLN A 320 -41.59 3.01 -8.97
C GLN A 320 -42.22 3.89 -10.04
N LEU A 321 -41.38 4.64 -10.80
CA LEU A 321 -41.89 5.47 -11.91
C LEU A 321 -42.73 4.64 -12.92
N LEU A 322 -42.22 3.46 -13.32
CA LEU A 322 -42.97 2.61 -14.26
C LEU A 322 -44.29 2.11 -13.67
N ALA A 323 -44.33 1.82 -12.37
CA ALA A 323 -45.55 1.41 -11.70
C ALA A 323 -46.58 2.55 -11.64
N ASP A 324 -46.10 3.77 -11.25
CA ASP A 324 -46.92 4.98 -11.14
C ASP A 324 -47.49 5.38 -12.51
N VAL A 325 -46.62 5.38 -13.56
CA VAL A 325 -47.05 5.65 -14.96
C VAL A 325 -48.12 4.64 -15.39
N SER A 326 -47.90 3.33 -15.14
CA SER A 326 -48.87 2.30 -15.52
C SER A 326 -50.22 2.54 -14.85
N HIS A 327 -50.21 2.90 -13.57
CA HIS A 327 -51.43 3.15 -12.79
C HIS A 327 -52.21 4.38 -13.32
N GLU A 328 -51.51 5.52 -13.55
CA GLU A 328 -52.13 6.76 -14.03
C GLU A 328 -52.60 6.67 -15.49
N LEU A 329 -52.01 5.80 -16.34
CA LEU A 329 -52.48 5.53 -17.68
C LEU A 329 -53.69 4.58 -17.70
N MET A 330 -53.72 3.58 -16.79
CA MET A 330 -54.77 2.57 -16.78
C MET A 330 -56.15 3.13 -16.37
N THR A 331 -56.16 4.13 -15.50
CA THR A 331 -57.39 4.76 -14.98
C THR A 331 -58.21 5.41 -16.11
N PRO A 332 -57.71 6.39 -16.89
CA PRO A 332 -58.45 7.00 -17.98
C PRO A 332 -58.76 6.01 -19.10
N LEU A 333 -57.82 5.08 -19.40
CA LEU A 333 -58.04 4.05 -20.41
C LEU A 333 -59.22 3.12 -20.05
N THR A 334 -59.34 2.75 -18.76
CA THR A 334 -60.47 1.95 -18.28
C THR A 334 -61.80 2.70 -18.39
N ALA A 335 -61.78 4.01 -18.09
CA ALA A 335 -62.97 4.85 -18.27
C ALA A 335 -63.39 4.95 -19.74
N ILE A 336 -62.44 5.25 -20.65
CA ILE A 336 -62.69 5.30 -22.10
C ILE A 336 -63.27 4.00 -22.58
N ARG A 337 -62.66 2.87 -22.23
CA ARG A 337 -63.11 1.55 -22.61
C ARG A 337 -64.53 1.28 -22.09
N GLY A 338 -64.77 1.54 -20.80
CA GLY A 338 -66.09 1.30 -20.19
C GLY A 338 -67.23 2.11 -20.86
N TYR A 339 -67.00 3.39 -21.12
CA TYR A 339 -67.99 4.22 -21.82
C TYR A 339 -68.14 3.83 -23.29
N THR A 340 -67.06 3.43 -23.96
CA THR A 340 -67.12 2.95 -25.34
C THR A 340 -67.90 1.61 -25.44
N GLU A 341 -67.63 0.66 -24.51
CA GLU A 341 -68.37 -0.59 -24.41
C GLU A 341 -69.90 -0.36 -24.16
N THR A 342 -70.19 0.60 -23.24
CA THR A 342 -71.59 0.96 -22.93
C THR A 342 -72.27 1.58 -24.11
N LEU A 343 -71.63 2.49 -24.86
CA LEU A 343 -72.18 3.06 -26.10
C LEU A 343 -72.42 2.01 -27.22
N GLY A 344 -71.59 0.92 -27.23
CA GLY A 344 -71.67 -0.15 -28.20
C GLY A 344 -72.71 -1.25 -27.84
N MET A 345 -73.39 -1.20 -26.69
CA MET A 345 -74.38 -2.20 -26.27
C MET A 345 -75.69 -2.07 -27.06
N PRO A 346 -76.08 -3.04 -27.90
CA PRO A 346 -77.27 -2.93 -28.78
C PRO A 346 -78.61 -2.86 -28.04
N ASN A 347 -78.60 -3.38 -26.79
CA ASN A 347 -79.85 -3.51 -26.00
C ASN A 347 -80.04 -2.40 -24.99
N LEU A 348 -79.07 -1.41 -24.94
CA LEU A 348 -79.15 -0.28 -24.03
C LEU A 348 -79.70 0.94 -24.79
N ALA A 349 -80.95 1.27 -24.60
CA ALA A 349 -81.61 2.47 -25.19
C ALA A 349 -81.11 3.73 -24.44
N LEU A 350 -79.98 4.26 -24.84
CA LEU A 350 -79.48 5.53 -24.32
C LEU A 350 -80.15 6.71 -25.05
N ASP A 351 -80.56 7.71 -24.30
CA ASP A 351 -80.98 8.99 -24.87
C ASP A 351 -79.77 9.80 -25.44
N GLU A 352 -80.02 10.69 -26.36
CA GLU A 352 -78.99 11.49 -27.03
C GLU A 352 -78.16 12.36 -26.04
N GLN A 353 -78.78 12.79 -24.95
CA GLN A 353 -78.12 13.54 -23.93
C GLN A 353 -77.05 12.72 -23.17
N THR A 354 -77.45 11.46 -22.81
CA THR A 354 -76.51 10.56 -22.15
C THR A 354 -75.42 10.08 -23.10
N LYS A 355 -75.70 9.84 -24.39
CA LYS A 355 -74.67 9.55 -25.41
C LYS A 355 -73.73 10.73 -25.56
N GLY A 356 -74.22 11.95 -25.65
CA GLY A 356 -73.40 13.17 -25.72
C GLY A 356 -72.49 13.33 -24.50
N ARG A 357 -73.04 13.02 -23.31
CA ARG A 357 -72.24 13.06 -22.06
C ARG A 357 -71.13 11.99 -22.06
N TYR A 358 -71.38 10.75 -22.50
CA TYR A 358 -70.38 9.71 -22.56
C TYR A 358 -69.27 10.04 -23.57
N LEU A 359 -69.61 10.61 -24.72
CA LEU A 359 -68.66 11.08 -25.72
C LEU A 359 -67.82 12.23 -25.18
N SER A 360 -68.37 13.16 -24.41
CA SER A 360 -67.64 14.23 -23.73
C SER A 360 -66.63 13.66 -22.74
N ILE A 361 -67.04 12.69 -21.90
CA ILE A 361 -66.13 12.04 -20.94
C ILE A 361 -64.99 11.31 -21.66
N ILE A 362 -65.30 10.58 -22.75
CA ILE A 362 -64.27 9.91 -23.57
C ILE A 362 -63.26 10.94 -24.10
N GLY A 363 -63.77 12.07 -24.62
CA GLY A 363 -62.92 13.17 -25.10
C GLY A 363 -62.03 13.76 -24.01
N GLU A 364 -62.60 14.03 -22.82
CA GLU A 364 -61.88 14.54 -21.66
C GLU A 364 -60.79 13.59 -21.19
N GLU A 365 -61.10 12.27 -21.09
CA GLU A 365 -60.11 11.27 -20.65
C GLU A 365 -59.02 11.04 -21.71
N THR A 366 -59.34 11.19 -23.02
CA THR A 366 -58.35 11.12 -24.09
C THR A 366 -57.40 12.31 -24.01
N GLN A 367 -57.90 13.53 -23.77
CA GLN A 367 -57.08 14.73 -23.60
C GLN A 367 -56.16 14.61 -22.37
N LYS A 368 -56.67 14.06 -21.26
CA LYS A 368 -55.82 13.76 -20.08
C LYS A 368 -54.69 12.81 -20.38
N LEU A 369 -54.94 11.76 -21.19
CA LEU A 369 -53.88 10.84 -21.64
C LEU A 369 -52.84 11.52 -22.50
N GLU A 370 -53.26 12.41 -23.43
CA GLU A 370 -52.31 13.19 -24.26
C GLU A 370 -51.45 14.08 -23.42
N GLU A 371 -52.02 14.83 -22.45
CA GLU A 371 -51.29 15.69 -21.51
C GLU A 371 -50.31 14.87 -20.67
N LEU A 372 -50.72 13.71 -20.12
CA LEU A 372 -49.87 12.86 -19.29
C LEU A 372 -48.70 12.26 -20.08
N ILE A 373 -48.94 11.83 -21.34
CA ILE A 373 -47.87 11.34 -22.22
C ILE A 373 -46.90 12.47 -22.56
N GLY A 374 -47.42 13.67 -22.84
CA GLY A 374 -46.58 14.86 -23.10
C GLY A 374 -45.69 15.22 -21.92
N ASP A 375 -46.28 15.28 -20.72
CA ASP A 375 -45.59 15.55 -19.46
C ASP A 375 -44.49 14.52 -19.19
N LEU A 376 -44.79 13.23 -19.43
CA LEU A 376 -43.84 12.12 -19.24
C LEU A 376 -42.66 12.22 -20.20
N LEU A 377 -42.91 12.51 -21.49
CA LEU A 377 -41.86 12.70 -22.49
C LEU A 377 -40.97 13.91 -22.17
N ASP A 378 -41.60 15.01 -21.72
CA ASP A 378 -40.85 16.18 -21.30
C ASP A 378 -40.00 15.89 -20.06
N LEU A 379 -40.53 15.23 -19.05
CA LEU A 379 -39.78 14.82 -17.87
C LEU A 379 -38.61 13.91 -18.23
N ALA A 380 -38.85 12.90 -19.09
CA ALA A 380 -37.80 11.99 -19.55
C ALA A 380 -36.67 12.70 -20.30
N ARG A 381 -37.02 13.71 -21.13
CA ARG A 381 -36.02 14.55 -21.82
C ARG A 381 -35.23 15.43 -20.85
N LEU A 382 -35.90 15.98 -19.83
CA LEU A 382 -35.26 16.81 -18.82
C LEU A 382 -34.32 16.01 -17.91
N GLU A 383 -34.67 14.81 -17.50
CA GLU A 383 -33.87 13.97 -16.60
C GLU A 383 -32.76 13.18 -17.30
N GLY A 384 -33.02 12.72 -18.53
CA GLY A 384 -32.05 11.95 -19.33
C GLY A 384 -30.89 12.77 -19.89
N GLY A 385 -30.78 14.07 -19.57
CA GLY A 385 -29.75 14.95 -20.13
C GLY A 385 -29.91 15.21 -21.63
N GLY A 386 -30.98 14.71 -22.23
CA GLY A 386 -31.29 14.89 -23.65
C GLY A 386 -31.81 16.30 -23.95
N GLY A 387 -31.05 17.02 -24.74
CA GLY A 387 -31.35 18.40 -25.17
C GLY A 387 -30.53 19.46 -24.43
N THR A 388 -29.79 20.23 -25.19
CA THR A 388 -29.10 21.44 -24.71
C THR A 388 -30.17 22.52 -24.47
N LEU A 389 -30.17 23.14 -23.28
CA LEU A 389 -30.99 24.31 -23.05
C LEU A 389 -30.48 25.48 -23.92
N ALA A 390 -31.40 26.13 -24.61
CA ALA A 390 -31.09 27.29 -25.42
C ALA A 390 -31.11 28.59 -24.58
N PHE A 391 -30.05 28.81 -23.81
CA PHE A 391 -29.94 29.99 -22.94
C PHE A 391 -29.97 31.28 -23.77
N LYS A 392 -30.87 32.16 -23.39
CA LYS A 392 -31.04 33.53 -23.95
C LYS A 392 -31.37 34.48 -22.82
N GLN A 393 -31.15 35.79 -23.05
CA GLN A 393 -31.70 36.82 -22.19
C GLN A 393 -33.20 36.94 -22.47
N VAL A 394 -33.98 36.82 -21.43
CA VAL A 394 -35.45 36.81 -21.50
C VAL A 394 -36.00 37.82 -20.54
N ALA A 395 -36.79 38.78 -21.04
CA ALA A 395 -37.49 39.72 -20.20
C ALA A 395 -38.56 38.98 -19.36
N VAL A 396 -38.49 39.15 -18.05
CA VAL A 396 -39.49 38.56 -17.12
C VAL A 396 -40.91 39.04 -17.41
N ALA A 397 -41.03 40.30 -17.83
CA ALA A 397 -42.30 40.88 -18.23
C ALA A 397 -42.99 40.11 -19.37
N ASP A 398 -42.21 39.66 -20.38
CA ASP A 398 -42.73 38.86 -21.50
C ASP A 398 -43.18 37.48 -21.04
N LEU A 399 -42.40 36.83 -20.15
CA LEU A 399 -42.78 35.52 -19.60
C LEU A 399 -44.10 35.63 -18.83
N PHE A 400 -44.24 36.60 -17.94
CA PHE A 400 -45.48 36.82 -17.19
C PHE A 400 -46.64 37.20 -18.09
N GLY A 401 -46.40 37.99 -19.16
CA GLY A 401 -47.38 38.32 -20.16
C GLY A 401 -47.98 37.08 -20.82
N ARG A 402 -47.11 36.23 -21.38
CA ARG A 402 -47.53 34.97 -22.06
C ARG A 402 -48.26 34.02 -21.11
N VAL A 403 -47.85 33.94 -19.84
CA VAL A 403 -48.55 33.14 -18.83
C VAL A 403 -49.96 33.65 -18.59
N VAL A 404 -50.14 34.92 -18.40
CA VAL A 404 -51.47 35.54 -18.17
C VAL A 404 -52.36 35.42 -19.39
N ASP A 405 -51.81 35.66 -20.60
CA ASP A 405 -52.55 35.55 -21.85
C ASP A 405 -53.09 34.14 -22.08
N ARG A 406 -52.27 33.12 -21.85
CA ARG A 406 -52.68 31.69 -22.02
C ARG A 406 -53.85 31.30 -21.11
N HIS A 407 -53.85 31.78 -19.87
CA HIS A 407 -54.90 31.47 -18.89
C HIS A 407 -56.04 32.52 -18.89
N GLY A 408 -55.99 33.52 -19.75
CA GLY A 408 -56.95 34.62 -19.82
C GLY A 408 -58.43 34.22 -19.85
N PRO A 409 -58.86 33.23 -20.63
CA PRO A 409 -60.25 32.74 -20.60
C PRO A 409 -60.67 32.26 -19.21
N THR A 410 -59.90 31.33 -18.60
CA THR A 410 -60.21 30.77 -17.28
C THR A 410 -60.18 31.81 -16.16
N ILE A 411 -59.24 32.78 -16.23
CA ILE A 411 -59.13 33.87 -15.29
C ILE A 411 -60.39 34.75 -15.32
N ARG A 412 -60.91 35.06 -16.53
CA ARG A 412 -62.15 35.85 -16.69
C ARG A 412 -63.39 35.10 -16.21
N ASP A 413 -63.53 33.83 -16.61
CA ASP A 413 -64.69 33.00 -16.26
C ASP A 413 -64.81 32.85 -14.74
N ARG A 414 -63.70 32.67 -14.06
CA ARG A 414 -63.63 32.50 -12.60
C ARG A 414 -63.43 33.83 -11.83
N ARG A 415 -63.41 34.97 -12.52
CA ARG A 415 -63.21 36.32 -11.96
C ARG A 415 -61.99 36.45 -11.08
N ILE A 416 -60.90 35.75 -11.42
CA ILE A 416 -59.65 35.78 -10.66
C ILE A 416 -58.91 37.11 -10.97
N SER A 417 -58.45 37.80 -9.93
CA SER A 417 -57.63 38.99 -10.08
C SER A 417 -56.15 38.59 -10.17
N VAL A 418 -55.49 39.03 -11.27
CA VAL A 418 -54.03 38.75 -11.44
C VAL A 418 -53.25 40.03 -11.25
N SER A 419 -52.28 39.99 -10.34
CA SER A 419 -51.33 41.09 -10.13
C SER A 419 -49.94 40.70 -10.62
N ARG A 420 -49.21 41.66 -11.20
CA ARG A 420 -47.81 41.49 -11.63
C ARG A 420 -46.94 42.55 -10.98
N ARG A 421 -45.82 42.14 -10.38
CA ARG A 421 -44.83 43.04 -9.79
C ARG A 421 -43.43 42.59 -10.16
N ILE A 422 -42.65 43.40 -10.85
CA ILE A 422 -41.30 43.11 -11.30
C ILE A 422 -40.40 44.25 -10.80
N VAL A 423 -39.29 43.93 -10.15
CA VAL A 423 -38.33 44.89 -9.59
C VAL A 423 -36.90 44.43 -9.89
N PRO A 424 -36.18 45.17 -10.74
CA PRO A 424 -36.57 46.31 -11.55
C PRO A 424 -37.53 45.92 -12.70
N GLU A 425 -38.24 46.88 -13.28
CA GLU A 425 -39.26 46.61 -14.32
C GLU A 425 -38.69 45.99 -15.60
N ASP A 426 -37.43 46.27 -15.92
CA ASP A 426 -36.66 45.78 -17.06
C ASP A 426 -35.87 44.50 -16.72
N LEU A 427 -36.25 43.76 -15.67
CA LEU A 427 -35.56 42.57 -15.22
C LEU A 427 -35.50 41.50 -16.33
N GLU A 428 -34.28 41.11 -16.68
CA GLU A 428 -33.99 40.01 -17.59
C GLU A 428 -33.33 38.85 -16.85
N ILE A 429 -33.59 37.64 -17.32
CA ILE A 429 -33.00 36.38 -16.80
C ILE A 429 -32.34 35.63 -17.94
N SER A 430 -31.24 34.99 -17.64
CA SER A 430 -30.57 34.07 -18.58
C SER A 430 -31.18 32.67 -18.45
N GLY A 431 -31.81 32.17 -19.50
CA GLY A 431 -32.43 30.86 -19.49
C GLY A 431 -33.04 30.46 -20.82
N ASP A 432 -33.57 29.27 -20.89
CA ASP A 432 -34.33 28.77 -22.03
C ASP A 432 -35.77 29.32 -21.96
N PRO A 433 -36.18 30.21 -22.91
CA PRO A 433 -37.46 30.88 -22.82
C PRO A 433 -38.66 29.93 -22.81
N GLN A 434 -38.58 28.84 -23.59
CA GLN A 434 -39.66 27.86 -23.70
C GLN A 434 -39.82 27.05 -22.42
N ARG A 435 -38.70 26.64 -21.83
CA ARG A 435 -38.71 25.87 -20.59
C ARG A 435 -39.08 26.69 -19.38
N LEU A 436 -38.61 27.92 -19.28
CA LEU A 436 -39.02 28.86 -18.21
C LEU A 436 -40.50 29.23 -18.30
N GLU A 437 -41.00 29.48 -19.52
CA GLU A 437 -42.42 29.65 -19.75
C GLU A 437 -43.23 28.44 -19.32
N GLN A 438 -42.81 27.21 -19.69
CA GLN A 438 -43.46 25.98 -19.28
C GLN A 438 -43.52 25.85 -17.74
N ALA A 439 -42.42 26.15 -17.05
CA ALA A 439 -42.39 26.10 -15.59
C ALA A 439 -43.41 27.08 -14.98
N LEU A 440 -43.43 28.31 -15.47
CA LEU A 440 -44.36 29.33 -14.98
C LEU A 440 -45.82 29.00 -15.34
N GLN A 441 -46.10 28.42 -16.53
CA GLN A 441 -47.41 27.95 -16.93
C GLN A 441 -47.92 26.86 -15.97
N ASN A 442 -47.07 25.89 -15.60
CA ASN A 442 -47.45 24.83 -14.66
C ASN A 442 -47.75 25.38 -13.26
N LEU A 443 -46.96 26.36 -12.78
CA LEU A 443 -47.24 27.03 -11.50
C LEU A 443 -48.51 27.87 -11.54
N ALA A 444 -48.75 28.63 -12.62
CA ALA A 444 -49.92 29.45 -12.79
C ALA A 444 -51.21 28.59 -12.93
N ALA A 445 -51.13 27.49 -13.69
CA ALA A 445 -52.23 26.54 -13.79
C ALA A 445 -52.63 25.94 -12.43
N ASN A 446 -51.60 25.62 -11.61
CA ASN A 446 -51.82 25.13 -10.26
C ASN A 446 -52.43 26.22 -9.35
N ALA A 447 -51.89 27.44 -9.36
CA ALA A 447 -52.39 28.57 -8.61
C ALA A 447 -53.88 28.89 -8.98
N ILE A 448 -54.18 28.99 -10.29
CA ILE A 448 -55.53 29.27 -10.78
C ILE A 448 -56.50 28.15 -10.35
N ARG A 449 -56.10 26.88 -10.44
CA ARG A 449 -56.93 25.73 -10.04
C ARG A 449 -57.36 25.81 -8.58
N HIS A 450 -56.43 26.15 -7.69
CA HIS A 450 -56.64 26.15 -6.24
C HIS A 450 -57.17 27.50 -5.69
N THR A 451 -57.22 28.53 -6.51
CA THR A 451 -57.80 29.82 -6.15
C THR A 451 -59.34 29.73 -6.23
N PRO A 452 -60.07 30.17 -5.22
CA PRO A 452 -61.54 30.30 -5.31
C PRO A 452 -61.97 31.35 -6.34
N ASP A 453 -63.22 31.26 -6.81
CA ASP A 453 -63.77 32.24 -7.71
C ASP A 453 -63.73 33.63 -7.07
N GLY A 454 -63.28 34.67 -7.79
CA GLY A 454 -63.06 36.00 -7.26
C GLY A 454 -61.78 36.19 -6.45
N GLY A 455 -60.97 35.13 -6.30
CA GLY A 455 -59.70 35.20 -5.60
C GLY A 455 -58.57 35.89 -6.39
N THR A 456 -57.35 35.80 -5.88
CA THR A 456 -56.17 36.49 -6.44
C THR A 456 -55.04 35.54 -6.74
N VAL A 457 -54.33 35.82 -7.86
CA VAL A 457 -53.04 35.18 -8.20
C VAL A 457 -52.01 36.29 -8.40
N ALA A 458 -50.88 36.23 -7.69
CA ALA A 458 -49.83 37.22 -7.78
C ALA A 458 -48.59 36.63 -8.43
N LEU A 459 -48.08 37.25 -9.48
CA LEU A 459 -46.79 36.96 -10.11
C LEU A 459 -45.82 38.06 -9.68
N SER A 460 -44.72 37.70 -9.05
CA SER A 460 -43.70 38.69 -8.71
C SER A 460 -42.30 38.25 -9.07
N ALA A 461 -41.45 39.20 -9.37
CA ALA A 461 -40.05 38.97 -9.63
C ALA A 461 -39.21 40.05 -8.99
N HIS A 462 -38.10 39.62 -8.39
CA HIS A 462 -37.07 40.55 -7.87
C HIS A 462 -35.70 39.92 -7.96
N VAL A 463 -34.68 40.76 -7.87
CA VAL A 463 -33.30 40.36 -7.85
C VAL A 463 -32.67 40.76 -6.52
N ASP A 464 -31.88 39.84 -5.96
CA ASP A 464 -31.08 40.12 -4.77
C ASP A 464 -29.64 39.52 -4.93
N ALA A 465 -28.90 39.38 -3.81
CA ALA A 465 -27.54 38.86 -3.80
C ALA A 465 -27.46 37.35 -4.18
N ASP A 466 -28.53 36.60 -3.94
CA ASP A 466 -28.58 35.15 -4.18
C ASP A 466 -29.02 34.84 -5.62
N GLY A 467 -29.69 35.75 -6.28
CA GLY A 467 -30.14 35.57 -7.65
C GLY A 467 -31.44 36.28 -8.01
N VAL A 468 -32.11 35.76 -9.03
CA VAL A 468 -33.41 36.23 -9.46
C VAL A 468 -34.51 35.34 -8.89
N HIS A 469 -35.41 35.92 -8.14
CA HIS A 469 -36.57 35.28 -7.55
C HIS A 469 -37.79 35.47 -8.44
N LEU A 470 -38.42 34.39 -8.88
CA LEU A 470 -39.70 34.38 -9.56
C LEU A 470 -40.72 33.71 -8.65
N THR A 471 -41.79 34.45 -8.31
CA THR A 471 -42.76 33.97 -7.32
C THR A 471 -44.14 33.88 -7.93
N VAL A 472 -44.86 32.82 -7.64
CA VAL A 472 -46.28 32.61 -7.95
C VAL A 472 -47.01 32.37 -6.63
N ALA A 473 -47.94 33.24 -6.28
CA ALA A 473 -48.74 33.13 -5.06
C ALA A 473 -50.22 33.11 -5.39
N ASP A 474 -50.98 32.31 -4.68
CA ASP A 474 -52.45 32.25 -4.80
C ASP A 474 -53.14 32.59 -3.47
N SER A 475 -54.43 32.86 -3.53
CA SER A 475 -55.30 33.06 -2.36
C SER A 475 -56.17 31.85 -2.03
N GLY A 476 -55.73 30.67 -2.38
CA GLY A 476 -56.42 29.44 -2.14
C GLY A 476 -56.38 28.95 -0.70
N THR A 477 -56.62 27.66 -0.52
CA THR A 477 -56.66 26.98 0.79
C THR A 477 -55.27 26.76 1.40
N GLY A 478 -54.20 27.01 0.63
CA GLY A 478 -52.84 26.70 1.02
C GLY A 478 -52.54 25.18 0.98
N ILE A 479 -51.37 24.82 1.47
CA ILE A 479 -50.83 23.44 1.42
C ILE A 479 -50.62 22.97 2.86
N PRO A 480 -51.21 21.86 3.29
CA PRO A 480 -50.91 21.27 4.62
C PRO A 480 -49.42 21.03 4.77
N ALA A 481 -48.86 21.33 5.95
CA ALA A 481 -47.41 21.26 6.17
C ALA A 481 -46.78 19.89 5.90
N GLU A 482 -47.52 18.81 6.16
CA GLU A 482 -47.11 17.45 5.91
C GLU A 482 -46.88 17.10 4.42
N HIS A 483 -47.49 17.86 3.51
CA HIS A 483 -47.39 17.66 2.07
C HIS A 483 -46.27 18.50 1.42
N LEU A 484 -45.81 19.56 2.05
CA LEU A 484 -44.78 20.46 1.51
C LEU A 484 -43.50 19.75 1.08
N PRO A 485 -42.92 18.80 1.86
CA PRO A 485 -41.68 18.10 1.47
C PRO A 485 -41.81 17.24 0.22
N ARG A 486 -43.03 16.79 -0.10
CA ARG A 486 -43.31 15.83 -1.18
C ARG A 486 -43.97 16.41 -2.40
N LEU A 487 -44.27 17.70 -2.39
CA LEU A 487 -45.03 18.37 -3.43
C LEU A 487 -44.41 18.29 -4.83
N PHE A 488 -43.10 18.20 -4.88
CA PHE A 488 -42.33 18.09 -6.11
C PHE A 488 -42.04 16.65 -6.51
N ASP A 489 -42.55 15.67 -5.73
CA ASP A 489 -42.43 14.25 -6.09
C ASP A 489 -43.37 13.96 -7.28
N ARG A 490 -42.93 13.06 -8.15
CA ARG A 490 -43.70 12.68 -9.33
C ARG A 490 -45.03 12.00 -8.92
N PHE A 491 -46.09 12.31 -9.62
CA PHE A 491 -47.46 11.78 -9.38
C PHE A 491 -48.02 12.10 -7.99
N TYR A 492 -47.37 12.96 -7.22
CA TYR A 492 -47.85 13.31 -5.90
C TYR A 492 -49.05 14.23 -5.95
N LYS A 493 -50.11 13.87 -5.20
CA LYS A 493 -51.35 14.67 -5.06
C LYS A 493 -51.70 14.78 -3.59
N VAL A 494 -52.05 15.98 -3.13
CA VAL A 494 -52.33 16.29 -1.71
C VAL A 494 -53.58 15.54 -1.19
N ASP A 495 -54.59 15.31 -2.01
CA ASP A 495 -55.77 14.57 -1.60
C ASP A 495 -56.47 13.93 -2.82
N PRO A 496 -56.33 12.57 -2.98
CA PRO A 496 -57.05 11.85 -4.07
C PRO A 496 -58.56 11.82 -3.89
N SER A 497 -59.07 11.99 -2.65
CA SER A 497 -60.46 11.71 -2.30
C SER A 497 -61.39 12.93 -2.30
N ARG A 498 -60.86 14.16 -2.28
CA ARG A 498 -61.65 15.40 -2.20
C ARG A 498 -62.16 15.96 -3.54
N HIS A 499 -61.75 15.37 -4.67
CA HIS A 499 -62.08 15.86 -6.00
C HIS A 499 -62.87 14.84 -6.79
N VAL A 500 -64.07 14.52 -6.30
CA VAL A 500 -65.08 13.84 -7.10
C VAL A 500 -65.89 14.93 -7.85
N GLY A 501 -65.28 15.46 -8.90
CA GLY A 501 -65.93 16.45 -9.78
C GLY A 501 -65.14 16.58 -11.09
N PRO A 502 -65.70 17.23 -12.12
CA PRO A 502 -65.06 17.36 -13.44
C PRO A 502 -63.76 18.16 -13.43
N SER A 503 -63.36 18.69 -12.28
CA SER A 503 -62.14 19.53 -12.11
C SER A 503 -60.93 18.77 -11.51
N ALA A 504 -61.03 17.41 -11.33
CA ALA A 504 -59.94 16.61 -10.73
C ALA A 504 -58.78 16.29 -11.72
N THR A 505 -58.45 17.27 -12.56
CA THR A 505 -57.49 17.11 -13.66
C THR A 505 -56.10 17.62 -13.31
N GLY A 506 -55.24 16.69 -12.92
CA GLY A 506 -53.82 16.95 -12.86
C GLY A 506 -53.05 15.66 -12.81
N SER A 507 -52.06 15.49 -13.69
CA SER A 507 -51.18 14.31 -13.79
C SER A 507 -50.36 14.09 -12.53
N GLY A 508 -50.18 15.09 -11.69
CA GLY A 508 -49.20 15.12 -10.59
C GLY A 508 -47.75 15.20 -11.09
N LEU A 509 -47.53 15.45 -12.39
CA LEU A 509 -46.22 15.64 -13.00
C LEU A 509 -45.81 17.12 -13.13
N GLY A 510 -46.79 18.04 -13.18
CA GLY A 510 -46.50 19.46 -13.45
C GLY A 510 -45.49 20.11 -12.51
N LEU A 511 -45.56 19.86 -11.18
CA LEU A 511 -44.61 20.42 -10.22
C LEU A 511 -43.25 19.72 -10.30
N SER A 512 -43.18 18.42 -10.60
CA SER A 512 -41.90 17.71 -10.83
C SER A 512 -41.21 18.19 -12.11
N ILE A 513 -41.98 18.56 -13.16
CA ILE A 513 -41.45 19.19 -14.38
C ILE A 513 -40.87 20.56 -14.05
N VAL A 514 -41.58 21.38 -13.25
CA VAL A 514 -41.06 22.68 -12.81
C VAL A 514 -39.73 22.51 -12.10
N ARG A 515 -39.65 21.59 -11.15
CA ARG A 515 -38.41 21.31 -10.43
C ARG A 515 -37.28 20.90 -11.38
N ALA A 516 -37.54 19.98 -12.31
CA ALA A 516 -36.55 19.54 -13.29
C ALA A 516 -36.06 20.68 -14.20
N ILE A 517 -36.95 21.56 -14.64
CA ILE A 517 -36.61 22.75 -15.44
C ILE A 517 -35.71 23.68 -14.63
N VAL A 518 -36.10 24.01 -13.40
CA VAL A 518 -35.38 24.94 -12.53
C VAL A 518 -34.00 24.40 -12.16
N GLU A 519 -33.89 23.11 -11.79
CA GLU A 519 -32.61 22.44 -11.48
C GLU A 519 -31.67 22.42 -12.69
N ARG A 520 -32.20 22.23 -13.91
CA ARG A 520 -31.39 22.31 -15.15
C ARG A 520 -30.89 23.72 -15.45
N HIS A 521 -31.60 24.75 -14.98
CA HIS A 521 -31.13 26.15 -15.04
C HIS A 521 -30.15 26.48 -13.89
N GLY A 522 -29.80 25.53 -13.03
CA GLY A 522 -28.93 25.74 -11.87
C GLY A 522 -29.61 26.44 -10.71
N GLY A 523 -30.94 26.53 -10.77
CA GLY A 523 -31.78 27.16 -9.76
C GLY A 523 -32.32 26.20 -8.71
N ARG A 524 -33.19 26.73 -7.86
CA ARG A 524 -33.94 25.99 -6.83
C ARG A 524 -35.40 26.46 -6.82
N ILE A 525 -36.33 25.53 -6.56
CA ILE A 525 -37.74 25.84 -6.32
C ILE A 525 -38.10 25.46 -4.88
N THR A 526 -38.90 26.30 -4.25
CA THR A 526 -39.48 26.10 -2.91
C THR A 526 -40.97 26.35 -2.92
N ALA A 527 -41.69 25.75 -1.96
CA ALA A 527 -43.11 25.97 -1.74
C ALA A 527 -43.36 26.27 -0.27
N ALA A 528 -44.22 27.22 -0.01
CA ALA A 528 -44.64 27.64 1.32
C ALA A 528 -46.10 28.08 1.31
N ASN A 529 -46.69 28.38 2.44
CA ASN A 529 -47.95 29.06 2.55
C ASN A 529 -47.74 30.59 2.66
N ALA A 530 -48.52 31.37 1.91
CA ALA A 530 -48.47 32.82 1.98
C ALA A 530 -49.02 33.33 3.33
N ALA A 531 -48.47 34.43 3.87
CA ALA A 531 -48.89 35.02 5.14
C ALA A 531 -50.37 35.42 5.17
N GLY A 532 -50.97 35.69 4.01
CA GLY A 532 -52.39 36.01 3.84
C GLY A 532 -53.30 34.83 3.52
N GLY A 533 -52.81 33.62 3.57
CA GLY A 533 -53.47 32.39 3.09
C GLY A 533 -53.11 32.10 1.63
N GLY A 534 -53.31 30.82 1.20
CA GLY A 534 -52.92 30.35 -0.11
C GLY A 534 -51.51 29.81 -0.19
N ALA A 535 -51.14 29.26 -1.34
CA ALA A 535 -49.81 28.72 -1.60
C ALA A 535 -48.90 29.77 -2.25
N LEU A 536 -47.59 29.60 -1.95
CA LEU A 536 -46.50 30.42 -2.49
C LEU A 536 -45.46 29.49 -3.08
N PHE A 537 -45.18 29.62 -4.36
CA PHE A 537 -44.09 28.95 -5.04
C PHE A 537 -43.02 29.95 -5.44
N GLU A 538 -41.78 29.69 -5.10
CA GLU A 538 -40.65 30.57 -5.39
C GLU A 538 -39.55 29.79 -6.16
N ILE A 539 -39.21 30.31 -7.32
CA ILE A 539 -38.09 29.85 -8.16
C ILE A 539 -36.95 30.86 -7.93
N LEU A 540 -35.80 30.35 -7.52
CA LEU A 540 -34.55 31.08 -7.46
C LEU A 540 -33.65 30.65 -8.61
N LEU A 541 -33.30 31.57 -9.49
CA LEU A 541 -32.36 31.37 -10.58
C LEU A 541 -31.05 32.14 -10.32
N PRO A 542 -29.86 31.59 -10.65
CA PRO A 542 -28.62 32.31 -10.47
C PRO A 542 -28.59 33.58 -11.35
N ALA A 543 -28.11 34.70 -10.80
CA ALA A 543 -28.04 35.99 -11.49
C ALA A 543 -27.16 35.97 -12.74
N HIS A 544 -26.19 35.04 -12.82
CA HIS A 544 -25.35 34.83 -13.99
C HIS A 544 -25.35 33.33 -14.32
N ALA A 545 -25.76 32.99 -15.52
CA ALA A 545 -25.51 31.64 -16.05
C ALA A 545 -23.98 31.47 -16.16
N ARG A 546 -23.38 30.78 -15.18
CA ARG A 546 -22.01 30.33 -15.33
C ARG A 546 -21.98 29.37 -16.53
N ASP A 547 -21.17 29.73 -17.54
CA ASP A 547 -20.73 28.81 -18.58
C ASP A 547 -20.29 27.48 -17.92
N ARG A 548 -21.22 26.55 -17.83
CA ARG A 548 -20.94 25.13 -17.59
C ARG A 548 -21.11 24.39 -18.92
N ALA A 549 -20.30 24.84 -19.89
CA ALA A 549 -20.01 24.06 -21.08
C ALA A 549 -18.48 23.91 -21.15
N ALA A 550 -17.95 22.91 -20.48
CA ALA A 550 -16.65 22.30 -20.76
C ALA A 550 -16.68 20.84 -20.28
#